data_3f5a97565c2608d033a7de96703d123d
#
_entry.id   3f5a97565c2608d033a7de96703d123d
#
_cell.length_a   1.000
_cell.length_b   1.000
_cell.length_c   1.000
_cell.angle_alpha   90.00
_cell.angle_beta   90.00
_cell.angle_gamma   90.00
#
_symmetry.space_group_name_H-M   'P 1'
#
loop_
_entity.id
_entity.type
_entity.pdbx_description
1 polymer ?
#
loop_
_entity_poly.entity_id
_entity_poly.type
_entity_poly.pdbx_seq_one_letter_code
_entity_poly.pdbx_strand_id
1 'polypeptide(L)'
;MSSKMPSQKMSLTSVILLALNSLIGSGWLFGAGEAARIAGPAAVISWILGAIIIMVIAFNYVELGAMFPESGGMSRYAQYSHGPLLGFVAAWANWVSLITLIPIEAVASVQYMSSWPWSWANWTRSFVSHGSITNQGLLVVFAFMIVFTLINFWSVKILTHFTGLISIFKLLMPTLTIIVLMLSGFHTSNFGQSIHEFMPYGSRSIFEATTVAGIIFSYDAFQTVVNLGGEMKEKKKNIYRGVV
;
A
#
# COMPACT_ATOMS: atom_id res chain seq x y z
N MET A 1 -16.70 18.43 -33.27
CA MET A 1 -15.27 18.76 -33.06
C MET A 1 -14.97 18.61 -31.57
N SER A 2 -14.47 17.45 -31.17
CA SER A 2 -14.04 17.19 -29.78
C SER A 2 -12.66 17.79 -29.61
N SER A 3 -12.54 18.90 -28.88
CA SER A 3 -11.24 19.44 -28.47
C SER A 3 -10.60 18.46 -27.50
N LYS A 4 -9.71 17.61 -27.99
CA LYS A 4 -8.79 16.84 -27.16
C LYS A 4 -7.96 17.87 -26.38
N MET A 5 -8.30 18.08 -25.10
CA MET A 5 -7.37 18.76 -24.20
C MET A 5 -6.05 18.00 -24.24
N PRO A 6 -4.90 18.67 -24.40
CA PRO A 6 -3.62 18.00 -24.37
C PRO A 6 -3.49 17.35 -22.99
N SER A 7 -3.43 16.03 -22.94
CA SER A 7 -3.16 15.31 -21.70
C SER A 7 -1.78 15.77 -21.23
N GLN A 8 -1.73 16.53 -20.13
CA GLN A 8 -0.46 16.93 -19.54
C GLN A 8 0.22 15.65 -19.04
N LYS A 9 1.24 15.21 -19.78
CA LYS A 9 2.03 14.04 -19.43
C LYS A 9 2.74 14.27 -18.09
N MET A 10 2.71 13.27 -17.24
CA MET A 10 3.25 13.32 -15.88
C MET A 10 4.78 13.47 -15.88
N SER A 11 5.29 14.33 -15.01
CA SER A 11 6.73 14.45 -14.74
C SER A 11 7.24 13.28 -13.89
N LEU A 12 8.55 13.06 -13.86
CA LEU A 12 9.15 12.04 -12.99
C LEU A 12 8.79 12.26 -11.52
N THR A 13 8.87 13.51 -11.04
CA THR A 13 8.50 13.85 -9.65
C THR A 13 7.04 13.49 -9.34
N SER A 14 6.12 13.79 -10.27
CA SER A 14 4.70 13.41 -10.09
C SER A 14 4.50 11.90 -10.04
N VAL A 15 5.26 11.14 -10.84
CA VAL A 15 5.22 9.66 -10.84
C VAL A 15 5.74 9.11 -9.52
N ILE A 16 6.88 9.61 -9.02
CA ILE A 16 7.46 9.17 -7.74
C ILE A 16 6.51 9.50 -6.57
N LEU A 17 5.97 10.73 -6.52
CA LEU A 17 5.02 11.11 -5.48
C LEU A 17 3.75 10.26 -5.51
N LEU A 18 3.26 9.92 -6.71
CA LEU A 18 2.11 9.05 -6.85
C LEU A 18 2.40 7.62 -6.39
N ALA A 19 3.57 7.07 -6.75
CA ALA A 19 4.03 5.77 -6.30
C ALA A 19 4.13 5.71 -4.77
N LEU A 20 4.83 6.66 -4.17
CA LEU A 20 4.96 6.77 -2.71
C LEU A 20 3.61 6.96 -2.02
N ASN A 21 2.71 7.75 -2.60
CA ASN A 21 1.37 7.95 -2.07
C ASN A 21 0.51 6.68 -2.13
N SER A 22 0.71 5.84 -3.15
CA SER A 22 0.06 4.55 -3.27
C SER A 22 0.66 3.50 -2.32
N LEU A 23 1.96 3.58 -2.04
CA LEU A 23 2.68 2.66 -1.15
C LEU A 23 2.27 2.87 0.32
N ILE A 24 2.16 4.11 0.77
CA ILE A 24 1.86 4.44 2.16
C ILE A 24 0.35 4.45 2.36
N GLY A 25 -0.20 3.31 2.74
CA GLY A 25 -1.59 3.12 3.16
C GLY A 25 -1.69 2.94 4.67
N SER A 26 -2.82 2.42 5.15
CA SER A 26 -3.03 2.08 6.57
C SER A 26 -2.16 0.91 7.05
N GLY A 27 -1.68 0.08 6.14
CA GLY A 27 -0.98 -1.18 6.43
C GLY A 27 0.38 -1.03 7.13
N TRP A 28 1.04 0.14 7.06
CA TRP A 28 2.38 0.32 7.61
C TRP A 28 2.45 0.11 9.14
N LEU A 29 1.42 0.53 9.90
CA LEU A 29 1.36 0.29 11.34
C LEU A 29 0.85 -1.13 11.67
N PHE A 30 -0.24 -1.56 11.04
CA PHE A 30 -0.79 -2.89 11.28
C PHE A 30 0.15 -4.00 10.85
N GLY A 31 0.76 -3.88 9.67
CA GLY A 31 1.72 -4.86 9.15
C GLY A 31 2.94 -4.98 10.06
N ALA A 32 3.46 -3.89 10.61
CA ALA A 32 4.58 -3.91 11.54
C ALA A 32 4.21 -4.64 12.85
N GLY A 33 3.04 -4.33 13.42
CA GLY A 33 2.56 -4.97 14.64
C GLY A 33 2.27 -6.47 14.44
N GLU A 34 1.62 -6.84 13.34
CA GLU A 34 1.28 -8.22 13.03
C GLU A 34 2.53 -9.06 12.73
N ALA A 35 3.49 -8.50 11.98
CA ALA A 35 4.76 -9.16 11.73
C ALA A 35 5.54 -9.41 13.02
N ALA A 36 5.56 -8.43 13.93
CA ALA A 36 6.20 -8.58 15.23
C ALA A 36 5.50 -9.64 16.11
N ARG A 37 4.17 -9.74 16.03
CA ARG A 37 3.39 -10.78 16.74
C ARG A 37 3.71 -12.19 16.24
N ILE A 38 3.93 -12.36 14.93
CA ILE A 38 4.22 -13.66 14.29
C ILE A 38 5.69 -14.05 14.44
N ALA A 39 6.63 -13.14 14.20
CA ALA A 39 8.05 -13.44 14.12
C ALA A 39 8.90 -12.84 15.26
N GLY A 40 8.30 -12.07 16.16
CA GLY A 40 9.05 -11.36 17.20
C GLY A 40 10.03 -10.34 16.60
N PRO A 41 11.21 -10.14 17.22
CA PRO A 41 12.23 -9.23 16.70
C PRO A 41 12.71 -9.58 15.28
N ALA A 42 12.64 -10.87 14.88
CA ALA A 42 13.01 -11.35 13.55
C ALA A 42 12.06 -10.85 12.43
N ALA A 43 10.96 -10.18 12.76
CA ALA A 43 10.09 -9.52 11.79
C ALA A 43 10.84 -8.56 10.86
N VAL A 44 11.93 -7.97 11.30
CA VAL A 44 12.81 -7.14 10.44
C VAL A 44 13.32 -7.92 9.23
N ILE A 45 13.68 -9.20 9.42
CA ILE A 45 14.11 -10.07 8.31
C ILE A 45 12.93 -10.32 7.36
N SER A 46 11.71 -10.49 7.87
CA SER A 46 10.51 -10.68 7.05
C SER A 46 10.27 -9.48 6.13
N TRP A 47 10.47 -8.26 6.61
CA TRP A 47 10.35 -7.04 5.79
C TRP A 47 11.43 -6.98 4.70
N ILE A 48 12.68 -7.32 5.02
CA ILE A 48 13.77 -7.37 4.02
C ILE A 48 13.48 -8.44 2.97
N LEU A 49 13.04 -9.62 3.40
CA LEU A 49 12.70 -10.72 2.49
C LEU A 49 11.55 -10.35 1.56
N GLY A 50 10.47 -9.75 2.10
CA GLY A 50 9.35 -9.25 1.32
C GLY A 50 9.76 -8.20 0.27
N ALA A 51 10.63 -7.26 0.67
CA ALA A 51 11.18 -6.26 -0.23
C ALA A 51 11.96 -6.90 -1.40
N ILE A 52 12.82 -7.89 -1.10
CA ILE A 52 13.60 -8.60 -2.13
C ILE A 52 12.66 -9.34 -3.10
N ILE A 53 11.67 -10.07 -2.58
CA ILE A 53 10.71 -10.82 -3.42
C ILE A 53 9.97 -9.86 -4.36
N ILE A 54 9.41 -8.78 -3.82
CA ILE A 54 8.66 -7.82 -4.64
C ILE A 54 9.58 -7.07 -5.60
N MET A 55 10.81 -6.75 -5.22
CA MET A 55 11.77 -6.10 -6.12
C MET A 55 12.06 -6.98 -7.35
N VAL A 56 12.26 -8.29 -7.18
CA VAL A 56 12.45 -9.22 -8.29
C VAL A 56 11.24 -9.24 -9.22
N ILE A 57 10.02 -9.25 -8.67
CA ILE A 57 8.79 -9.17 -9.46
C ILE A 57 8.68 -7.83 -10.17
N ALA A 58 8.93 -6.73 -9.47
CA ALA A 58 8.84 -5.38 -10.00
C ALA A 58 9.81 -5.13 -11.17
N PHE A 59 11.03 -5.68 -11.13
CA PHE A 59 11.97 -5.57 -12.23
C PHE A 59 11.44 -6.20 -13.54
N ASN A 60 10.74 -7.33 -13.48
CA ASN A 60 10.09 -7.90 -14.66
C ASN A 60 9.04 -6.95 -15.25
N TYR A 61 8.25 -6.31 -14.39
CA TYR A 61 7.24 -5.34 -14.84
C TYR A 61 7.86 -4.03 -15.33
N VAL A 62 8.99 -3.61 -14.81
CA VAL A 62 9.76 -2.47 -15.33
C VAL A 62 10.22 -2.73 -16.76
N GLU A 63 10.75 -3.91 -17.02
CA GLU A 63 11.18 -4.30 -18.37
C GLU A 63 10.00 -4.33 -19.34
N LEU A 64 8.91 -5.01 -18.98
CA LEU A 64 7.68 -5.05 -19.78
C LEU A 64 7.10 -3.64 -19.99
N GLY A 65 7.08 -2.80 -18.96
CA GLY A 65 6.62 -1.41 -19.04
C GLY A 65 7.49 -0.54 -19.95
N ALA A 66 8.80 -0.79 -19.98
CA ALA A 66 9.70 -0.12 -20.91
C ALA A 66 9.54 -0.60 -22.37
N MET A 67 9.18 -1.87 -22.55
CA MET A 67 8.88 -2.43 -23.89
C MET A 67 7.52 -1.95 -24.40
N PHE A 68 6.51 -1.96 -23.56
CA PHE A 68 5.11 -1.62 -23.87
C PHE A 68 4.59 -0.50 -22.96
N PRO A 69 5.03 0.74 -23.16
CA PRO A 69 4.70 1.87 -22.28
C PRO A 69 3.29 2.41 -22.54
N GLU A 70 2.29 1.62 -22.18
CA GLU A 70 0.87 1.89 -22.37
C GLU A 70 0.12 1.93 -21.03
N SER A 71 -1.01 2.64 -21.00
CA SER A 71 -1.89 2.65 -19.83
C SER A 71 -2.59 1.30 -19.67
N GLY A 72 -2.73 0.82 -18.42
CA GLY A 72 -3.30 -0.49 -18.10
C GLY A 72 -2.31 -1.66 -18.22
N GLY A 73 -1.00 -1.36 -18.18
CA GLY A 73 0.15 -2.21 -18.42
C GLY A 73 0.01 -3.68 -18.06
N MET A 74 -0.18 -4.03 -16.78
CA MET A 74 -0.20 -5.42 -16.33
C MET A 74 -1.24 -6.29 -17.07
N SER A 75 -2.43 -5.75 -17.29
CA SER A 75 -3.50 -6.45 -18.02
C SER A 75 -3.15 -6.64 -19.50
N ARG A 76 -2.51 -5.64 -20.10
CA ARG A 76 -2.12 -5.69 -21.53
C ARG A 76 -0.97 -6.64 -21.80
N TYR A 77 0.01 -6.71 -20.89
CA TYR A 77 1.16 -7.61 -21.07
C TYR A 77 0.74 -9.07 -21.17
N ALA A 78 -0.21 -9.49 -20.31
CA ALA A 78 -0.79 -10.83 -20.35
C ALA A 78 -1.54 -11.08 -21.69
N GLN A 79 -2.24 -10.07 -22.20
CA GLN A 79 -2.93 -10.17 -23.48
C GLN A 79 -1.95 -10.33 -24.67
N TYR A 80 -0.84 -9.58 -24.66
CA TYR A 80 0.15 -9.65 -25.74
C TYR A 80 0.90 -10.99 -25.79
N SER A 81 1.19 -11.55 -24.63
CA SER A 81 1.95 -12.81 -24.54
C SER A 81 1.08 -14.06 -24.66
N HIS A 82 -0.14 -14.04 -24.16
CA HIS A 82 -0.97 -15.24 -23.99
C HIS A 82 -2.39 -15.11 -24.58
N GLY A 83 -2.69 -13.99 -25.23
CA GLY A 83 -3.96 -13.76 -25.90
C GLY A 83 -5.09 -13.22 -24.99
N PRO A 84 -6.31 -13.05 -25.55
CA PRO A 84 -7.38 -12.30 -24.90
C PRO A 84 -7.89 -12.90 -23.59
N LEU A 85 -7.92 -14.24 -23.49
CA LEU A 85 -8.43 -14.93 -22.30
C LEU A 85 -7.56 -14.64 -21.07
N LEU A 86 -6.25 -14.81 -21.19
CA LEU A 86 -5.33 -14.54 -20.08
C LEU A 86 -5.19 -13.05 -19.82
N GLY A 87 -5.30 -12.20 -20.85
CA GLY A 87 -5.44 -10.76 -20.69
C GLY A 87 -6.66 -10.38 -19.84
N PHE A 88 -7.81 -11.01 -20.08
CA PHE A 88 -9.03 -10.81 -19.27
C PHE A 88 -8.83 -11.26 -17.81
N VAL A 89 -8.26 -12.44 -17.59
CA VAL A 89 -8.00 -12.96 -16.23
C VAL A 89 -7.06 -12.01 -15.47
N ALA A 90 -5.99 -11.53 -16.10
CA ALA A 90 -5.06 -10.57 -15.50
C ALA A 90 -5.75 -9.22 -15.20
N ALA A 91 -6.58 -8.72 -16.12
CA ALA A 91 -7.37 -7.51 -15.93
C ALA A 91 -8.33 -7.64 -14.74
N TRP A 92 -9.03 -8.77 -14.66
CA TRP A 92 -9.95 -9.07 -13.57
C TRP A 92 -9.22 -9.16 -12.23
N ALA A 93 -8.11 -9.88 -12.16
CA ALA A 93 -7.30 -10.00 -10.94
C ALA A 93 -6.79 -8.63 -10.46
N ASN A 94 -6.28 -7.80 -11.38
CA ASN A 94 -5.83 -6.45 -11.08
C ASN A 94 -6.99 -5.56 -10.60
N TRP A 95 -8.16 -5.67 -11.22
CA TRP A 95 -9.34 -4.92 -10.80
C TRP A 95 -9.81 -5.32 -9.40
N VAL A 96 -9.87 -6.63 -9.10
CA VAL A 96 -10.22 -7.14 -7.76
C VAL A 96 -9.22 -6.65 -6.73
N SER A 97 -7.93 -6.70 -7.01
CA SER A 97 -6.88 -6.18 -6.12
C SER A 97 -7.10 -4.70 -5.78
N LEU A 98 -7.41 -3.87 -6.78
CA LEU A 98 -7.61 -2.43 -6.56
C LEU A 98 -8.92 -2.12 -5.82
N ILE A 99 -10.03 -2.80 -6.14
CA ILE A 99 -11.32 -2.51 -5.50
C ILE A 99 -11.36 -2.94 -4.04
N THR A 100 -10.60 -3.96 -3.66
CA THR A 100 -10.50 -4.41 -2.25
C THR A 100 -9.75 -3.44 -1.36
N LEU A 101 -8.97 -2.49 -1.91
CA LEU A 101 -8.31 -1.45 -1.12
C LEU A 101 -9.31 -0.56 -0.37
N ILE A 102 -10.46 -0.25 -0.99
CA ILE A 102 -11.47 0.64 -0.38
C ILE A 102 -12.00 0.08 0.95
N PRO A 103 -12.50 -1.17 1.00
CA PRO A 103 -12.94 -1.74 2.27
C PRO A 103 -11.79 -1.96 3.26
N ILE A 104 -10.58 -2.30 2.82
CA ILE A 104 -9.41 -2.45 3.70
C ILE A 104 -9.11 -1.13 4.42
N GLU A 105 -9.05 -0.02 3.69
CA GLU A 105 -8.80 1.30 4.28
C GLU A 105 -9.95 1.77 5.18
N ALA A 106 -11.20 1.44 4.85
CA ALA A 106 -12.34 1.74 5.68
C ALA A 106 -12.32 0.95 7.00
N VAL A 107 -12.00 -0.34 6.94
CA VAL A 107 -11.80 -1.22 8.11
C VAL A 107 -10.68 -0.69 8.99
N ALA A 108 -9.53 -0.37 8.42
CA ALA A 108 -8.39 0.18 9.13
C ALA A 108 -8.73 1.50 9.82
N SER A 109 -9.47 2.39 9.16
CA SER A 109 -9.92 3.66 9.74
C SER A 109 -10.75 3.42 11.01
N VAL A 110 -11.67 2.46 10.99
CA VAL A 110 -12.51 2.11 12.16
C VAL A 110 -11.66 1.49 13.27
N GLN A 111 -10.70 0.65 12.95
CA GLN A 111 -9.77 0.07 13.94
C GLN A 111 -8.93 1.17 14.61
N TYR A 112 -8.40 2.13 13.85
CA TYR A 112 -7.68 3.28 14.43
C TYR A 112 -8.57 4.12 15.31
N MET A 113 -9.82 4.41 14.91
CA MET A 113 -10.78 5.14 15.73
C MET A 113 -11.05 4.45 17.06
N SER A 114 -11.15 3.13 17.09
CA SER A 114 -11.39 2.35 18.30
C SER A 114 -10.25 2.45 19.32
N SER A 115 -9.06 2.84 18.88
CA SER A 115 -7.86 3.00 19.71
C SER A 115 -7.61 4.44 20.17
N TRP A 116 -8.48 5.39 19.85
CA TRP A 116 -8.29 6.78 20.23
C TRP A 116 -8.26 6.97 21.75
N PRO A 117 -7.27 7.69 22.30
CA PRO A 117 -7.08 7.81 23.74
C PRO A 117 -8.01 8.84 24.40
N TRP A 118 -8.72 9.65 23.60
CA TRP A 118 -9.52 10.77 24.08
C TRP A 118 -10.85 10.34 24.70
N SER A 119 -11.23 10.95 25.81
CA SER A 119 -12.48 10.63 26.52
C SER A 119 -13.75 10.86 25.68
N TRP A 120 -13.75 11.88 24.82
CA TRP A 120 -14.86 12.15 23.92
C TRP A 120 -15.05 11.06 22.84
N ALA A 121 -14.04 10.26 22.60
CA ALA A 121 -14.05 9.19 21.60
C ALA A 121 -14.36 7.80 22.21
N ASN A 122 -14.73 7.70 23.48
CA ASN A 122 -15.01 6.41 24.14
C ASN A 122 -16.07 5.56 23.41
N TRP A 123 -17.00 6.18 22.73
CA TRP A 123 -18.02 5.50 21.93
C TRP A 123 -17.44 4.70 20.75
N THR A 124 -16.26 5.07 20.24
CA THR A 124 -15.60 4.33 19.13
C THR A 124 -15.01 3.00 19.60
N ARG A 125 -14.77 2.82 20.89
CA ARG A 125 -14.22 1.57 21.44
C ARG A 125 -15.14 0.37 21.23
N SER A 126 -16.47 0.60 21.10
CA SER A 126 -17.44 -0.44 20.80
C SER A 126 -17.36 -0.98 19.36
N PHE A 127 -16.60 -0.33 18.48
CA PHE A 127 -16.46 -0.74 17.09
C PHE A 127 -15.59 -1.99 16.90
N VAL A 128 -14.72 -2.26 17.88
CA VAL A 128 -13.85 -3.45 17.86
C VAL A 128 -14.00 -4.18 19.18
N SER A 129 -14.20 -5.51 19.10
CA SER A 129 -14.27 -6.39 20.25
C SER A 129 -13.48 -7.67 19.97
N HIS A 130 -12.61 -8.06 20.90
CA HIS A 130 -11.74 -9.24 20.76
C HIS A 130 -10.96 -9.29 19.45
N GLY A 131 -10.47 -8.13 18.97
CA GLY A 131 -9.71 -8.02 17.73
C GLY A 131 -10.54 -8.06 16.44
N SER A 132 -11.86 -8.23 16.55
CA SER A 132 -12.78 -8.27 15.40
C SER A 132 -13.70 -7.05 15.39
N ILE A 133 -14.10 -6.63 14.19
CA ILE A 133 -15.03 -5.51 14.02
C ILE A 133 -16.44 -5.97 14.42
N THR A 134 -17.10 -5.17 15.26
CA THR A 134 -18.48 -5.41 15.69
C THR A 134 -19.47 -4.98 14.61
N ASN A 135 -20.74 -5.35 14.76
CA ASN A 135 -21.81 -4.90 13.85
C ASN A 135 -21.92 -3.36 13.79
N GLN A 136 -21.69 -2.67 14.92
CA GLN A 136 -21.63 -1.20 14.95
C GLN A 136 -20.44 -0.67 14.15
N GLY A 137 -19.27 -1.30 14.31
CA GLY A 137 -18.08 -1.00 13.52
C GLY A 137 -18.31 -1.22 12.03
N LEU A 138 -18.99 -2.31 11.64
CA LEU A 138 -19.31 -2.59 10.22
C LEU A 138 -20.22 -1.52 9.62
N LEU A 139 -21.18 -0.97 10.34
CA LEU A 139 -22.01 0.14 9.86
C LEU A 139 -21.16 1.39 9.57
N VAL A 140 -20.17 1.68 10.42
CA VAL A 140 -19.25 2.80 10.20
C VAL A 140 -18.31 2.53 9.03
N VAL A 141 -17.81 1.31 8.87
CA VAL A 141 -17.04 0.89 7.68
C VAL A 141 -17.85 1.15 6.42
N PHE A 142 -19.10 0.72 6.39
CA PHE A 142 -19.98 0.92 5.24
C PHE A 142 -20.24 2.41 4.95
N ALA A 143 -20.45 3.21 6.00
CA ALA A 143 -20.57 4.66 5.85
C ALA A 143 -19.30 5.29 5.24
N PHE A 144 -18.10 4.89 5.69
CA PHE A 144 -16.84 5.35 5.08
C PHE A 144 -16.71 4.94 3.63
N MET A 145 -17.06 3.70 3.28
CA MET A 145 -17.05 3.25 1.88
C MET A 145 -17.94 4.13 0.99
N ILE A 146 -19.15 4.47 1.46
CA ILE A 146 -20.04 5.39 0.74
C ILE A 146 -19.38 6.77 0.60
N VAL A 147 -18.86 7.33 1.68
CA VAL A 147 -18.21 8.65 1.68
C VAL A 147 -17.01 8.67 0.72
N PHE A 148 -16.13 7.66 0.76
CA PHE A 148 -14.98 7.57 -0.14
C PHE A 148 -15.41 7.45 -1.61
N THR A 149 -16.47 6.67 -1.88
CA THR A 149 -17.03 6.53 -3.23
C THR A 149 -17.61 7.86 -3.73
N LEU A 150 -18.38 8.57 -2.89
CA LEU A 150 -18.94 9.88 -3.24
C LEU A 150 -17.87 10.93 -3.47
N ILE A 151 -16.86 11.01 -2.61
CA ILE A 151 -15.71 11.92 -2.79
C ILE A 151 -15.01 11.62 -4.12
N ASN A 152 -14.80 10.36 -4.44
CA ASN A 152 -14.15 9.97 -5.70
C ASN A 152 -15.01 10.30 -6.92
N PHE A 153 -16.34 10.13 -6.83
CA PHE A 153 -17.24 10.44 -7.93
C PHE A 153 -17.32 11.94 -8.24
N TRP A 154 -17.38 12.80 -7.22
CA TRP A 154 -17.59 14.25 -7.42
C TRP A 154 -16.30 15.06 -7.53
N SER A 155 -15.17 14.53 -7.13
CA SER A 155 -14.03 15.36 -6.77
C SER A 155 -12.68 15.01 -7.38
N VAL A 156 -12.62 14.43 -8.58
CA VAL A 156 -11.32 14.19 -9.24
C VAL A 156 -10.48 15.48 -9.32
N LYS A 157 -11.10 16.64 -9.59
CA LYS A 157 -10.40 17.94 -9.63
C LYS A 157 -9.95 18.42 -8.24
N ILE A 158 -10.77 18.23 -7.22
CA ILE A 158 -10.44 18.60 -5.84
C ILE A 158 -9.34 17.67 -5.31
N LEU A 159 -9.46 16.36 -5.59
CA LEU A 159 -8.48 15.36 -5.19
C LEU A 159 -7.08 15.68 -5.74
N THR A 160 -6.98 16.04 -7.01
CA THR A 160 -5.69 16.42 -7.63
C THR A 160 -5.06 17.65 -6.99
N HIS A 161 -5.85 18.60 -6.52
CA HIS A 161 -5.34 19.78 -5.83
C HIS A 161 -4.78 19.46 -4.43
N PHE A 162 -5.46 18.56 -3.70
CA PHE A 162 -5.04 18.13 -2.36
C PHE A 162 -4.02 16.98 -2.35
N THR A 163 -3.79 16.31 -3.46
CA THR A 163 -2.87 15.15 -3.54
C THR A 163 -1.46 15.52 -3.05
N GLY A 164 -0.97 16.70 -3.39
CA GLY A 164 0.36 17.15 -2.95
C GLY A 164 0.47 17.28 -1.42
N LEU A 165 -0.53 17.92 -0.78
CA LEU A 165 -0.57 18.08 0.67
C LEU A 165 -0.72 16.72 1.39
N ILE A 166 -1.61 15.87 0.88
CA ILE A 166 -1.81 14.52 1.41
C ILE A 166 -0.54 13.69 1.29
N SER A 167 0.19 13.80 0.17
CA SER A 167 1.46 13.09 -0.03
C SER A 167 2.53 13.51 0.98
N ILE A 168 2.66 14.82 1.23
CA ILE A 168 3.58 15.34 2.24
C ILE A 168 3.21 14.81 3.62
N PHE A 169 1.94 14.85 3.99
CA PHE A 169 1.45 14.35 5.26
C PHE A 169 1.69 12.83 5.41
N LYS A 170 1.41 12.05 4.38
CA LYS A 170 1.66 10.59 4.35
C LYS A 170 3.13 10.22 4.52
N LEU A 171 4.06 11.02 4.00
CA LEU A 171 5.49 10.81 4.19
C LEU A 171 5.98 11.32 5.56
N LEU A 172 5.48 12.47 5.99
CA LEU A 172 5.92 13.10 7.23
C LEU A 172 5.52 12.27 8.46
N MET A 173 4.27 11.79 8.51
CA MET A 173 3.75 11.11 9.70
C MET A 173 4.47 9.81 10.04
N PRO A 174 4.69 8.85 9.11
CA PRO A 174 5.47 7.66 9.41
C PRO A 174 6.92 7.99 9.78
N THR A 175 7.54 8.94 9.06
CA THR A 175 8.91 9.35 9.33
C THR A 175 9.04 9.95 10.73
N LEU A 176 8.13 10.85 11.10
CA LEU A 176 8.09 11.45 12.44
C LEU A 176 7.86 10.38 13.52
N THR A 177 6.95 9.45 13.27
CA THR A 177 6.67 8.34 14.20
C THR A 177 7.91 7.49 14.42
N ILE A 178 8.65 7.13 13.35
CA ILE A 178 9.90 6.37 13.45
C ILE A 178 10.92 7.15 14.29
N ILE A 179 11.12 8.44 13.99
CA ILE A 179 12.07 9.28 14.72
C ILE A 179 11.70 9.35 16.21
N VAL A 180 10.44 9.62 16.53
CA VAL A 180 9.99 9.73 17.92
C VAL A 180 10.17 8.40 18.66
N LEU A 181 9.80 7.26 18.03
CA LEU A 181 10.00 5.95 18.64
C LEU A 181 11.49 5.62 18.85
N MET A 182 12.35 5.96 17.90
CA MET A 182 13.80 5.74 18.01
C MET A 182 14.41 6.59 19.14
N LEU A 183 13.93 7.82 19.33
CA LEU A 183 14.43 8.70 20.38
C LEU A 183 13.86 8.39 21.78
N SER A 184 12.62 7.88 21.85
CA SER A 184 11.94 7.68 23.12
C SER A 184 12.15 6.31 23.77
N GLY A 185 12.47 5.28 22.99
CA GLY A 185 12.46 3.92 23.52
C GLY A 185 13.28 2.90 22.74
N PHE A 186 14.27 3.32 21.95
CA PHE A 186 15.14 2.37 21.27
C PHE A 186 16.14 1.75 22.25
N HIS A 187 15.98 0.46 22.50
CA HIS A 187 16.91 -0.34 23.25
C HIS A 187 17.36 -1.53 22.39
N THR A 188 18.66 -1.74 22.29
CA THR A 188 19.22 -2.89 21.57
C THR A 188 18.78 -4.22 22.15
N SER A 189 18.45 -4.26 23.43
CA SER A 189 17.84 -5.42 24.11
C SER A 189 16.48 -5.83 23.53
N ASN A 190 15.77 -4.95 22.80
CA ASN A 190 14.53 -5.30 22.13
C ASN A 190 14.72 -6.34 21.00
N PHE A 191 15.96 -6.48 20.52
CA PHE A 191 16.31 -7.51 19.52
C PHE A 191 16.75 -8.84 20.15
N GLY A 192 16.79 -8.94 21.50
CA GLY A 192 17.31 -10.10 22.20
C GLY A 192 18.85 -10.13 22.26
N GLN A 193 19.38 -10.91 23.20
CA GLN A 193 20.81 -11.10 23.40
C GLN A 193 21.31 -12.44 22.82
N SER A 194 20.38 -13.30 22.40
CA SER A 194 20.64 -14.60 21.80
C SER A 194 19.80 -14.80 20.54
N ILE A 195 20.21 -15.76 19.70
CA ILE A 195 19.46 -16.11 18.49
C ILE A 195 18.04 -16.63 18.84
N HIS A 196 17.89 -17.25 19.99
CA HIS A 196 16.60 -17.74 20.49
C HIS A 196 15.67 -16.60 20.89
N GLU A 197 16.19 -15.53 21.45
CA GLU A 197 15.41 -14.34 21.80
C GLU A 197 15.10 -13.49 20.56
N PHE A 198 16.01 -13.47 19.59
CA PHE A 198 15.79 -12.78 18.31
C PHE A 198 14.75 -13.50 17.44
N MET A 199 14.78 -14.84 17.41
CA MET A 199 13.84 -15.68 16.65
C MET A 199 13.08 -16.64 17.60
N PRO A 200 12.20 -16.12 18.48
CA PRO A 200 11.57 -16.95 19.52
C PRO A 200 10.63 -18.03 18.94
N TYR A 201 10.13 -17.84 17.72
CA TYR A 201 9.24 -18.76 17.04
C TYR A 201 9.94 -19.53 15.89
N GLY A 202 11.29 -19.46 15.82
CA GLY A 202 12.09 -20.12 14.81
C GLY A 202 12.04 -19.45 13.42
N SER A 203 12.84 -19.96 12.48
CA SER A 203 12.97 -19.38 11.14
C SER A 203 11.70 -19.45 10.29
N ARG A 204 10.84 -20.44 10.54
CA ARG A 204 9.56 -20.59 9.82
C ARG A 204 8.65 -19.37 10.01
N SER A 205 8.65 -18.77 11.19
CA SER A 205 7.83 -17.60 11.50
C SER A 205 8.20 -16.37 10.65
N ILE A 206 9.45 -16.27 10.18
CA ILE A 206 9.89 -15.22 9.27
C ILE A 206 9.16 -15.32 7.93
N PHE A 207 9.07 -16.51 7.35
CA PHE A 207 8.35 -16.74 6.10
C PHE A 207 6.85 -16.56 6.28
N GLU A 208 6.31 -17.02 7.40
CA GLU A 208 4.90 -16.85 7.74
C GLU A 208 4.55 -15.37 7.88
N ALA A 209 5.34 -14.58 8.61
CA ALA A 209 5.16 -13.15 8.72
C ALA A 209 5.24 -12.44 7.36
N THR A 210 6.17 -12.84 6.48
CA THR A 210 6.31 -12.28 5.14
C THR A 210 5.03 -12.39 4.33
N THR A 211 4.31 -13.51 4.47
CA THR A 211 3.10 -13.80 3.69
C THR A 211 1.81 -13.38 4.39
N VAL A 212 1.66 -13.70 5.68
CA VAL A 212 0.40 -13.55 6.43
C VAL A 212 0.24 -12.15 7.04
N ALA A 213 1.35 -11.50 7.45
CA ALA A 213 1.28 -10.15 8.04
C ALA A 213 1.02 -9.02 7.03
N GLY A 214 0.80 -9.32 5.76
CA GLY A 214 0.57 -8.32 4.72
C GLY A 214 1.82 -7.59 4.23
N ILE A 215 3.03 -8.08 4.54
CA ILE A 215 4.29 -7.45 4.15
C ILE A 215 4.40 -7.37 2.62
N ILE A 216 4.14 -8.48 1.90
CA ILE A 216 4.17 -8.51 0.43
C ILE A 216 3.17 -7.51 -0.14
N PHE A 217 1.96 -7.46 0.40
CA PHE A 217 0.92 -6.51 0.00
C PHE A 217 1.35 -5.05 0.21
N SER A 218 2.09 -4.76 1.28
CA SER A 218 2.58 -3.41 1.57
C SER A 218 3.57 -2.87 0.51
N TYR A 219 4.22 -3.75 -0.26
CA TYR A 219 5.15 -3.36 -1.33
C TYR A 219 4.52 -3.36 -2.73
N ASP A 220 3.24 -3.69 -2.89
CA ASP A 220 2.61 -3.92 -4.20
C ASP A 220 2.26 -2.63 -4.99
N ALA A 221 2.56 -1.46 -4.45
CA ALA A 221 2.22 -0.17 -5.08
C ALA A 221 2.98 0.14 -6.39
N PHE A 222 4.04 -0.61 -6.75
CA PHE A 222 4.74 -0.45 -8.03
C PHE A 222 3.80 -0.61 -9.24
N GLN A 223 2.71 -1.37 -9.09
CA GLN A 223 1.66 -1.55 -10.10
C GLN A 223 1.08 -0.21 -10.58
N THR A 224 0.95 0.78 -9.70
CA THR A 224 0.43 2.11 -10.04
C THR A 224 1.31 2.78 -11.10
N VAL A 225 2.63 2.71 -10.95
CA VAL A 225 3.59 3.25 -11.92
C VAL A 225 3.47 2.55 -13.26
N VAL A 226 3.45 1.21 -13.26
CA VAL A 226 3.36 0.39 -14.47
C VAL A 226 2.05 0.64 -15.22
N ASN A 227 0.94 0.72 -14.51
CA ASN A 227 -0.40 0.95 -15.09
C ASN A 227 -0.54 2.34 -15.73
N LEU A 228 0.22 3.33 -15.25
CA LEU A 228 0.23 4.71 -15.76
C LEU A 228 1.35 4.96 -16.79
N GLY A 229 2.05 3.93 -17.24
CA GLY A 229 3.19 4.06 -18.16
C GLY A 229 2.88 4.87 -19.43
N GLY A 230 1.64 4.80 -19.93
CA GLY A 230 1.19 5.57 -21.10
C GLY A 230 1.11 7.09 -20.88
N GLU A 231 0.97 7.54 -19.63
CA GLU A 231 0.72 8.94 -19.26
C GLU A 231 1.99 9.72 -18.88
N MET A 232 3.15 9.09 -18.94
CA MET A 232 4.43 9.68 -18.57
C MET A 232 5.11 10.43 -19.72
N LYS A 233 5.87 11.49 -19.43
CA LYS A 233 6.62 12.28 -20.43
C LYS A 233 7.74 11.43 -21.08
N GLU A 234 8.65 10.91 -20.29
CA GLU A 234 9.76 10.05 -20.72
C GLU A 234 9.47 8.61 -20.31
N LYS A 235 8.53 7.96 -21.02
CA LYS A 235 7.90 6.71 -20.61
C LYS A 235 8.89 5.66 -20.09
N LYS A 236 9.85 5.23 -20.93
CA LYS A 236 10.82 4.18 -20.58
C LYS A 236 11.64 4.51 -19.33
N LYS A 237 12.19 5.73 -19.28
CA LYS A 237 13.05 6.21 -18.20
C LYS A 237 12.28 6.44 -16.90
N ASN A 238 11.06 6.98 -17.01
CA ASN A 238 10.24 7.32 -15.85
C ASN A 238 9.56 6.09 -15.23
N ILE A 239 9.25 5.06 -16.01
CA ILE A 239 8.80 3.76 -15.47
C ILE A 239 9.90 3.15 -14.60
N TYR A 240 11.13 3.03 -15.15
CA TYR A 240 12.26 2.50 -14.38
C TYR A 240 12.51 3.28 -13.09
N ARG A 241 12.64 4.61 -13.19
CA ARG A 241 12.94 5.47 -12.03
C ARG A 241 11.78 5.67 -11.05
N GLY A 242 10.57 5.33 -11.45
CA GLY A 242 9.40 5.45 -10.59
C GLY A 242 9.09 4.17 -9.82
N VAL A 243 9.64 3.02 -10.26
CA VAL A 243 9.47 1.72 -9.61
C VAL A 243 10.65 1.40 -8.68
N VAL A 244 11.88 1.79 -9.06
CA VAL A 244 13.13 1.63 -8.30
C VAL A 244 13.41 2.87 -7.45
#